data_e852be1ae3da317cd46b0f7bc21717df
#
_entry.id   e852be1ae3da317cd46b0f7bc21717df
#
_cell.length_a   1.000
_cell.length_b   1.000
_cell.length_c   1.000
_cell.angle_alpha   90.00
_cell.angle_beta   90.00
_cell.angle_gamma   90.00
#
_symmetry.space_group_name_H-M   'P 1'
#
loop_
_entity.id
_entity.type
_entity.pdbx_description
1 polymer ?
#
loop_
_entity_poly.entity_id
_entity_poly.type
_entity_poly.pdbx_seq_one_letter_code
_entity_poly.pdbx_strand_id
1 'polypeptide(L)'
;MTNTVDTEARKKLSEVVKLARGDLSFSAFGRLLGVSGSAVQYWEKGQVLPDTKNLTQIAAKAGFTMEELMAHLEGKPMPEPVNTNELLKKIQCMPLSDLAVIVRAGVERLAAAAEVSGN
;
A
#
# COMPACT_ATOMS: atom_id res chain seq x y z
N MET A 1 1.56 29.17 8.10
CA MET A 1 0.20 28.94 7.63
C MET A 1 0.07 27.51 7.15
N THR A 2 -0.78 26.74 7.82
CA THR A 2 -0.94 25.33 7.47
C THR A 2 -1.74 25.23 6.17
N ASN A 3 -1.17 24.55 5.19
CA ASN A 3 -1.85 24.33 3.93
C ASN A 3 -3.01 23.33 4.16
N THR A 4 -4.19 23.64 3.66
CA THR A 4 -5.36 22.76 3.74
C THR A 4 -5.06 21.38 3.17
N VAL A 5 -4.24 21.32 2.10
CA VAL A 5 -3.83 20.07 1.46
C VAL A 5 -3.04 19.19 2.43
N ASP A 6 -2.11 19.78 3.20
CA ASP A 6 -1.32 19.03 4.18
C ASP A 6 -2.19 18.46 5.29
N THR A 7 -3.18 19.21 5.75
CA THR A 7 -4.10 18.75 6.78
C THR A 7 -4.95 17.57 6.29
N GLU A 8 -5.45 17.67 5.07
CA GLU A 8 -6.24 16.59 4.48
C GLU A 8 -5.38 15.37 4.19
N ALA A 9 -4.15 15.57 3.70
CA ALA A 9 -3.23 14.47 3.45
C ALA A 9 -2.90 13.72 4.74
N ARG A 10 -2.66 14.44 5.84
CA ARG A 10 -2.39 13.83 7.15
C ARG A 10 -3.61 13.05 7.66
N LYS A 11 -4.81 13.58 7.45
CA LYS A 11 -6.03 12.90 7.84
C LYS A 11 -6.22 11.60 7.03
N LYS A 12 -6.01 11.68 5.73
CA LYS A 12 -6.11 10.50 4.85
C LYS A 12 -5.07 9.45 5.24
N LEU A 13 -3.84 9.87 5.51
CA LEU A 13 -2.78 8.97 5.94
C LEU A 13 -3.14 8.31 7.28
N SER A 14 -3.67 9.07 8.22
CA SER A 14 -4.16 8.55 9.49
C SER A 14 -5.16 7.41 9.29
N GLU A 15 -6.09 7.59 8.36
CA GLU A 15 -7.09 6.58 8.02
C GLU A 15 -6.44 5.33 7.37
N VAL A 16 -5.44 5.54 6.51
CA VAL A 16 -4.70 4.44 5.89
C VAL A 16 -3.93 3.64 6.94
N VAL A 17 -3.33 4.31 7.92
CA VAL A 17 -2.63 3.63 9.02
C VAL A 17 -3.61 2.77 9.83
N LYS A 18 -4.80 3.28 10.12
CA LYS A 18 -5.85 2.52 10.80
C LYS A 18 -6.27 1.29 10.00
N LEU A 19 -6.42 1.46 8.70
CA LEU A 19 -6.77 0.36 7.80
C LEU A 19 -5.67 -0.70 7.78
N ALA A 20 -4.42 -0.29 7.70
CA ALA A 20 -3.26 -1.19 7.71
C ALA A 20 -3.15 -1.94 9.03
N ARG A 21 -3.42 -1.27 10.15
CA ARG A 21 -3.37 -1.88 11.47
C ARG A 21 -4.48 -2.91 11.66
N GLY A 22 -5.66 -2.67 11.13
CA GLY A 22 -6.80 -3.57 11.27
C GLY A 22 -7.15 -3.81 12.74
N ASP A 23 -7.23 -5.06 13.13
CA ASP A 23 -7.59 -5.46 14.49
C ASP A 23 -6.40 -5.55 15.44
N LEU A 24 -5.20 -5.27 14.97
CA LEU A 24 -4.00 -5.33 15.80
C LEU A 24 -3.96 -4.17 16.80
N SER A 25 -3.35 -4.42 17.95
CA SER A 25 -3.06 -3.33 18.90
C SER A 25 -1.98 -2.41 18.32
N PHE A 26 -1.86 -1.20 18.88
CA PHE A 26 -0.79 -0.29 18.49
C PHE A 26 0.58 -0.94 18.68
N SER A 27 0.77 -1.62 19.81
CA SER A 27 2.04 -2.29 20.11
C SER A 27 2.33 -3.43 19.14
N ALA A 28 1.34 -4.24 18.81
CA ALA A 28 1.50 -5.34 17.88
C ALA A 28 1.84 -4.85 16.46
N PHE A 29 1.12 -3.84 16.00
CA PHE A 29 1.38 -3.24 14.69
C PHE A 29 2.75 -2.56 14.66
N GLY A 30 3.09 -1.82 15.70
CA GLY A 30 4.40 -1.19 15.83
C GLY A 30 5.53 -2.21 15.77
N ARG A 31 5.35 -3.35 16.42
CA ARG A 31 6.34 -4.44 16.40
C ARG A 31 6.57 -4.96 14.98
N LEU A 32 5.52 -5.09 14.19
CA LEU A 32 5.65 -5.52 12.80
C LEU A 32 6.46 -4.52 11.97
N LEU A 33 6.39 -3.25 12.29
CA LEU A 33 7.09 -2.19 11.55
C LEU A 33 8.44 -1.82 12.19
N GLY A 34 8.75 -2.38 13.36
CA GLY A 34 9.98 -2.05 14.07
C GLY A 34 9.91 -0.69 14.77
N VAL A 35 8.71 -0.26 15.18
CA VAL A 35 8.51 1.01 15.89
C VAL A 35 7.68 0.78 17.15
N SER A 36 7.60 1.80 18.02
CA SER A 36 6.78 1.71 19.24
C SER A 36 5.29 1.85 18.90
N GLY A 37 4.44 1.34 19.80
CA GLY A 37 3.00 1.54 19.69
C GLY A 37 2.63 3.01 19.77
N SER A 38 3.38 3.80 20.53
CA SER A 38 3.19 5.25 20.63
C SER A 38 3.39 5.94 19.28
N ALA A 39 4.39 5.49 18.51
CA ALA A 39 4.62 6.03 17.16
C ALA A 39 3.40 5.80 16.27
N VAL A 40 2.82 4.60 16.31
CA VAL A 40 1.62 4.28 15.55
C VAL A 40 0.46 5.17 15.98
N GLN A 41 0.29 5.40 17.27
CA GLN A 41 -0.75 6.30 17.79
C GLN A 41 -0.60 7.72 17.25
N TYR A 42 0.62 8.25 17.23
CA TYR A 42 0.89 9.60 16.71
C TYR A 42 0.58 9.68 15.21
N TRP A 43 0.87 8.63 14.47
CA TRP A 43 0.52 8.56 13.04
C TRP A 43 -1.00 8.59 12.85
N GLU A 44 -1.75 7.82 13.66
CA GLU A 44 -3.21 7.77 13.56
C GLU A 44 -3.88 9.06 14.03
N LYS A 45 -3.21 9.85 14.85
CA LYS A 45 -3.68 11.18 15.26
C LYS A 45 -3.29 12.26 14.27
N GLY A 46 -2.46 11.94 13.29
CA GLY A 46 -1.99 12.92 12.31
C GLY A 46 -0.95 13.88 12.85
N GLN A 47 -0.37 13.59 14.01
CA GLN A 47 0.60 14.47 14.67
C GLN A 47 2.01 14.31 14.12
N VAL A 48 2.36 13.10 13.72
CA VAL A 48 3.68 12.76 13.18
C VAL A 48 3.46 11.93 11.92
N LEU A 49 4.29 12.16 10.91
CA LEU A 49 4.24 11.37 9.68
C LEU A 49 5.26 10.23 9.75
N PRO A 50 4.90 9.02 9.29
CA PRO A 50 5.88 7.95 9.15
C PRO A 50 6.93 8.29 8.11
N ASP A 51 8.12 7.72 8.25
CA ASP A 51 9.17 7.87 7.23
C ASP A 51 8.85 7.03 6.00
N THR A 52 9.66 7.18 4.95
CA THR A 52 9.43 6.48 3.67
C THR A 52 9.39 4.97 3.82
N LYS A 53 10.27 4.41 4.64
CA LYS A 53 10.31 2.97 4.89
C LYS A 53 9.01 2.48 5.52
N ASN A 54 8.54 3.19 6.53
CA ASN A 54 7.29 2.83 7.21
C ASN A 54 6.09 3.08 6.33
N LEU A 55 6.08 4.16 5.53
CA LEU A 55 5.02 4.43 4.56
C LEU A 55 4.86 3.30 3.55
N THR A 56 5.98 2.77 3.05
CA THR A 56 5.97 1.66 2.10
C THR A 56 5.31 0.43 2.71
N GLN A 57 5.65 0.12 3.95
CA GLN A 57 5.07 -1.03 4.66
C GLN A 57 3.60 -0.82 4.99
N ILE A 58 3.23 0.38 5.42
CA ILE A 58 1.85 0.74 5.71
C ILE A 58 0.99 0.61 4.44
N ALA A 59 1.47 1.14 3.32
CA ALA A 59 0.78 1.05 2.05
C ALA A 59 0.52 -0.41 1.67
N ALA A 60 1.56 -1.24 1.73
CA ALA A 60 1.44 -2.66 1.40
C ALA A 60 0.41 -3.37 2.27
N LYS A 61 0.42 -3.11 3.57
CA LYS A 61 -0.52 -3.72 4.51
C LYS A 61 -1.95 -3.23 4.32
N ALA A 62 -2.13 -2.01 3.84
CA ALA A 62 -3.44 -1.45 3.53
C ALA A 62 -3.93 -1.83 2.13
N GLY A 63 -3.11 -2.53 1.35
CA GLY A 63 -3.47 -2.95 0.00
C GLY A 63 -3.19 -1.92 -1.08
N PHE A 64 -2.31 -0.95 -0.81
CA PHE A 64 -1.92 0.09 -1.76
C PHE A 64 -0.49 -0.13 -2.25
N THR A 65 -0.24 0.23 -3.51
CA THR A 65 1.13 0.52 -3.94
C THR A 65 1.50 1.90 -3.43
N MET A 66 2.80 2.25 -3.42
CA MET A 66 3.21 3.61 -3.04
C MET A 66 2.61 4.66 -3.96
N GLU A 67 2.52 4.36 -5.25
CA GLU A 67 1.91 5.25 -6.24
C GLU A 67 0.44 5.51 -5.91
N GLU A 68 -0.30 4.45 -5.60
CA GLU A 68 -1.70 4.56 -5.20
C GLU A 68 -1.86 5.35 -3.91
N LEU A 69 -1.00 5.10 -2.92
CA LEU A 69 -1.03 5.83 -1.65
C LEU A 69 -0.78 7.32 -1.88
N MET A 70 0.25 7.66 -2.68
CA MET A 70 0.57 9.06 -2.97
C MET A 70 -0.58 9.75 -3.70
N ALA A 71 -1.20 9.08 -4.66
CA ALA A 71 -2.36 9.60 -5.37
C ALA A 71 -3.52 9.87 -4.41
N HIS A 72 -3.77 8.94 -3.50
CA HIS A 72 -4.82 9.08 -2.49
C HIS A 72 -4.57 10.28 -1.58
N LEU A 73 -3.34 10.43 -1.10
CA LEU A 73 -2.96 11.53 -0.20
C LEU A 73 -3.03 12.88 -0.89
N GLU A 74 -2.74 12.94 -2.19
CA GLU A 74 -2.79 14.16 -2.98
C GLU A 74 -4.21 14.50 -3.46
N GLY A 75 -5.17 13.62 -3.20
CA GLY A 75 -6.55 13.82 -3.65
C GLY A 75 -6.74 13.58 -5.13
N LYS A 76 -5.81 12.90 -5.79
CA LYS A 76 -5.92 12.53 -7.20
C LYS A 76 -6.78 11.28 -7.35
N PRO A 77 -7.44 11.11 -8.51
CA PRO A 77 -8.19 9.89 -8.75
C PRO A 77 -7.30 8.66 -8.61
N MET A 78 -7.80 7.66 -7.91
CA MET A 78 -7.12 6.37 -7.84
C MET A 78 -7.09 5.74 -9.22
N PRO A 79 -5.99 5.04 -9.59
CA PRO A 79 -6.02 4.24 -10.81
C PRO A 79 -7.21 3.29 -10.74
N GLU A 80 -7.98 3.21 -11.80
CA GLU A 80 -9.14 2.32 -11.81
C GLU A 80 -8.69 0.87 -11.60
N PRO A 81 -9.46 0.10 -10.80
CA PRO A 81 -9.16 -1.32 -10.68
C PRO A 81 -9.20 -1.96 -12.06
N VAL A 82 -8.17 -2.74 -12.36
CA VAL A 82 -8.07 -3.39 -13.67
C VAL A 82 -9.25 -4.35 -13.84
N ASN A 83 -10.07 -4.09 -14.86
CA ASN A 83 -11.15 -5.01 -15.21
C ASN A 83 -10.51 -6.29 -15.76
N THR A 84 -10.79 -7.41 -15.12
CA THR A 84 -10.21 -8.70 -15.50
C THR A 84 -10.49 -9.05 -16.96
N ASN A 85 -11.67 -8.75 -17.46
CA ASN A 85 -12.03 -9.03 -18.85
C ASN A 85 -11.21 -8.18 -19.83
N GLU A 86 -10.99 -6.91 -19.51
CA GLU A 86 -10.14 -6.04 -20.33
C GLU A 86 -8.69 -6.49 -20.29
N LEU A 87 -8.22 -6.91 -19.12
CA LEU A 87 -6.86 -7.42 -18.95
C LEU A 87 -6.67 -8.69 -19.80
N LEU A 88 -7.62 -9.61 -19.78
CA LEU A 88 -7.56 -10.83 -20.57
C LEU A 88 -7.51 -10.52 -22.07
N LYS A 89 -8.30 -9.55 -22.53
CA LYS A 89 -8.27 -9.13 -23.94
C LYS A 89 -6.91 -8.57 -24.31
N LYS A 90 -6.32 -7.73 -23.44
CA LYS A 90 -4.99 -7.16 -23.68
C LYS A 90 -3.94 -8.26 -23.75
N ILE A 91 -4.01 -9.24 -22.87
CA ILE A 91 -3.08 -10.38 -22.85
C ILE A 91 -3.19 -11.18 -24.13
N GLN A 92 -4.40 -11.44 -24.63
CA GLN A 92 -4.64 -12.18 -25.86
C GLN A 92 -4.09 -11.49 -27.11
N CYS A 93 -4.03 -10.16 -27.09
CA CYS A 93 -3.53 -9.35 -28.19
C CYS A 93 -2.05 -8.97 -28.04
N MET A 94 -1.43 -9.38 -26.95
CA MET A 94 -0.07 -8.97 -26.59
C MET A 94 0.98 -9.81 -27.33
N PRO A 95 2.11 -9.20 -27.76
CA PRO A 95 3.23 -9.98 -28.30
C PRO A 95 3.75 -10.98 -27.26
N LEU A 96 4.23 -12.13 -27.73
CA LEU A 96 4.72 -13.20 -26.86
C LEU A 96 5.84 -12.74 -25.93
N SER A 97 6.73 -11.83 -26.41
CA SER A 97 7.80 -11.29 -25.60
C SER A 97 7.27 -10.53 -24.38
N ASP A 98 6.23 -9.71 -24.56
CA ASP A 98 5.61 -8.95 -23.48
C ASP A 98 4.85 -9.85 -22.52
N LEU A 99 4.16 -10.85 -23.07
CA LEU A 99 3.44 -11.84 -22.27
C LEU A 99 4.41 -12.62 -21.37
N ALA A 100 5.58 -12.99 -21.88
CA ALA A 100 6.59 -13.71 -21.11
C ALA A 100 7.05 -12.88 -19.88
N VAL A 101 7.22 -11.57 -20.04
CA VAL A 101 7.59 -10.68 -18.93
C VAL A 101 6.51 -10.66 -17.86
N ILE A 102 5.25 -10.55 -18.24
CA ILE A 102 4.12 -10.54 -17.30
C ILE A 102 3.99 -11.86 -16.56
N VAL A 103 4.10 -12.98 -17.27
CA VAL A 103 4.01 -14.31 -16.67
C VAL A 103 5.14 -14.52 -15.66
N ARG A 104 6.38 -14.11 -16.00
CA ARG A 104 7.52 -14.21 -15.11
C ARG A 104 7.29 -13.39 -13.83
N ALA A 105 6.83 -12.15 -13.94
CA ALA A 105 6.55 -11.29 -12.81
C ALA A 105 5.46 -11.90 -11.91
N GLY A 106 4.41 -12.46 -12.51
CA GLY A 106 3.34 -13.13 -11.76
C GLY A 106 3.82 -14.37 -11.02
N VAL A 107 4.66 -15.18 -11.66
CA VAL A 107 5.24 -16.39 -11.04
C VAL A 107 6.14 -16.01 -9.89
N GLU A 108 7.00 -15.01 -10.04
CA GLU A 108 7.88 -14.53 -8.97
C GLU A 108 7.08 -14.05 -7.76
N ARG A 109 5.99 -13.33 -7.99
CA ARG A 109 5.13 -12.84 -6.93
C ARG A 109 4.43 -13.98 -6.19
N LEU A 110 3.94 -14.99 -6.93
CA LEU A 110 3.33 -16.16 -6.33
C LEU A 110 4.33 -16.99 -5.54
N ALA A 111 5.55 -17.15 -6.04
CA ALA A 111 6.61 -17.86 -5.34
C ALA A 111 6.97 -17.15 -4.02
N ALA A 112 7.11 -15.82 -4.04
CA ALA A 112 7.39 -15.04 -2.84
C ALA A 112 6.27 -15.18 -1.81
N ALA A 113 5.01 -15.15 -2.23
CA ALA A 113 3.87 -15.34 -1.36
C ALA A 113 3.83 -16.75 -0.76
N ALA A 114 4.16 -17.76 -1.56
CA ALA A 114 4.23 -19.16 -1.09
C ALA A 114 5.33 -19.35 -0.05
N GLU A 115 6.50 -18.73 -0.24
CA GLU A 115 7.60 -18.79 0.73
C GLU A 115 7.20 -18.18 2.08
N VAL A 116 6.49 -17.05 2.06
CA VAL A 116 6.01 -16.41 3.28
C VAL A 116 4.94 -17.26 3.95
N SER A 117 4.05 -17.88 3.18
CA SER A 117 2.95 -18.70 3.70
C SER A 117 3.38 -20.12 4.09
N GLY A 118 4.48 -20.60 3.54
CA GLY A 118 4.95 -21.98 3.71
C GLY A 118 5.73 -22.25 4.99
N ASN A 119 5.93 -21.23 5.79
CA ASN A 119 6.63 -21.38 7.06
C ASN A 119 5.64 -21.26 8.24
#